data_921b2024848d31c42845f9d4bc3f540e
#
_entry.id   921b2024848d31c42845f9d4bc3f540e
#
_cell.length_a   1.000
_cell.length_b   1.000
_cell.length_c   1.000
_cell.angle_alpha   90.00
_cell.angle_beta   90.00
_cell.angle_gamma   90.00
#
_symmetry.space_group_name_H-M   'P 1'
#
loop_
_entity.id
_entity.type
_entity.pdbx_description
1 polymer ?
#
loop_
_entity_poly.entity_id
_entity_poly.type
_entity_poly.pdbx_seq_one_letter_code
_entity_poly.pdbx_strand_id
1 'polypeptide(L)'
;MYGAPEGFIFNKKADHVIVLPMLPVEFNIVYEDFSQDPYPTLSKLRKKAPISFVPQLGAILLSKHEDIFICEKNISVFSSVQPNGLMTRLMGQNMMRKDGEEHKKERHIIFPTISPKTTQNVWKQKFISHTKKILDNLSGHQEIGLVNEFAKPVSAEALKSITGLTNMTWQEMDRVSQGMIDGCANYTQNKVVEENCNNCTASIDLHIQERLDQDLGSDPSLLSVFALKNEKFETISANVKLAISGGQNEPRDAIAGTIATLLQNPKQLEKILRK
;
A
#
# COMPACT_ATOMS: atom_id res chain seq x y z
N MET A 1 16.57 14.05 -20.16
CA MET A 1 15.74 15.21 -20.58
C MET A 1 14.31 14.71 -20.61
N TYR A 2 13.52 14.99 -19.58
CA TYR A 2 12.09 14.71 -19.58
C TYR A 2 11.41 15.93 -20.20
N GLY A 3 10.70 15.72 -21.32
CA GLY A 3 9.85 16.73 -21.91
C GLY A 3 8.72 17.08 -20.92
N ALA A 4 8.47 18.37 -20.77
CA ALA A 4 7.31 18.86 -20.01
C ALA A 4 6.03 18.21 -20.57
N PRO A 5 5.06 17.82 -19.71
CA PRO A 5 3.79 17.31 -20.20
C PRO A 5 3.09 18.41 -21.02
N GLU A 6 2.74 18.09 -22.26
CA GLU A 6 1.94 18.95 -23.11
C GLU A 6 0.65 19.34 -22.39
N GLY A 7 0.33 20.63 -22.49
CA GLY A 7 -0.72 21.27 -21.71
C GLY A 7 -2.09 20.61 -21.84
N PHE A 8 -2.76 20.46 -20.73
CA PHE A 8 -4.16 20.07 -20.66
C PHE A 8 -5.04 21.16 -21.31
N ILE A 9 -5.60 20.87 -22.47
CA ILE A 9 -6.57 21.72 -23.14
C ILE A 9 -7.97 21.34 -22.63
N PHE A 10 -8.55 22.20 -21.80
CA PHE A 10 -9.98 22.11 -21.46
C PHE A 10 -10.80 22.78 -22.57
N ASN A 11 -11.55 21.99 -23.33
CA ASN A 11 -12.52 22.52 -24.28
C ASN A 11 -13.94 22.30 -23.76
N LYS A 12 -14.50 23.31 -23.11
CA LYS A 12 -15.96 23.45 -22.94
C LYS A 12 -16.37 24.81 -23.45
N LYS A 13 -17.20 24.81 -24.52
CA LYS A 13 -17.94 25.98 -24.99
C LYS A 13 -18.89 26.47 -23.87
N ALA A 14 -18.59 27.60 -23.28
CA ALA A 14 -19.56 28.49 -22.65
C ALA A 14 -18.93 29.87 -22.57
N ASP A 15 -19.63 30.85 -23.15
CA ASP A 15 -19.52 32.30 -23.17
C ASP A 15 -18.26 32.95 -22.50
N HIS A 16 -17.36 33.43 -23.35
CA HIS A 16 -16.37 34.51 -23.21
C HIS A 16 -15.95 34.93 -21.80
N VAL A 17 -15.32 34.05 -21.05
CA VAL A 17 -14.33 34.44 -20.06
C VAL A 17 -13.05 33.70 -20.44
N ILE A 18 -12.06 34.38 -20.99
CA ILE A 18 -10.70 33.85 -21.13
C ILE A 18 -10.15 33.78 -19.71
N VAL A 19 -10.40 32.66 -19.02
CA VAL A 19 -9.63 32.30 -17.84
C VAL A 19 -8.32 31.78 -18.40
N LEU A 20 -7.28 32.62 -18.41
CA LEU A 20 -5.92 32.15 -18.59
C LEU A 20 -5.69 31.03 -17.56
N PRO A 21 -5.25 29.83 -17.97
CA PRO A 21 -4.94 28.80 -17.00
C PRO A 21 -3.88 29.36 -16.05
N MET A 22 -4.23 29.60 -14.81
CA MET A 22 -3.25 29.90 -13.78
C MET A 22 -2.43 28.63 -13.61
N LEU A 23 -1.21 28.63 -14.14
CA LEU A 23 -0.24 27.58 -13.86
C LEU A 23 -0.04 27.52 -12.35
N PRO A 24 -0.01 26.33 -11.76
CA PRO A 24 0.29 26.20 -10.35
C PRO A 24 1.61 26.89 -10.02
N VAL A 25 1.63 27.61 -8.91
CA VAL A 25 2.85 28.29 -8.46
C VAL A 25 3.95 27.27 -8.27
N GLU A 26 5.13 27.53 -8.84
CA GLU A 26 6.31 26.71 -8.61
C GLU A 26 6.79 26.88 -7.17
N PHE A 27 7.02 25.78 -6.48
CA PHE A 27 7.52 25.74 -5.12
C PHE A 27 8.71 24.78 -5.04
N ASN A 28 9.90 25.34 -4.80
CA ASN A 28 11.11 24.54 -4.68
C ASN A 28 11.28 23.96 -3.27
N ILE A 29 11.63 22.70 -3.17
CA ILE A 29 11.95 22.00 -1.93
C ILE A 29 13.42 21.55 -1.93
N VAL A 30 13.99 21.42 -0.73
CA VAL A 30 15.22 20.67 -0.52
C VAL A 30 14.82 19.22 -0.26
N TYR A 31 15.13 18.34 -1.21
CA TYR A 31 14.62 16.94 -1.20
C TYR A 31 15.09 16.18 0.04
N GLU A 32 16.32 16.37 0.47
CA GLU A 32 16.92 15.72 1.63
C GLU A 32 16.18 16.10 2.92
N ASP A 33 15.94 17.39 3.12
CA ASP A 33 15.19 17.91 4.28
C ASP A 33 13.74 17.41 4.26
N PHE A 34 13.11 17.41 3.07
CA PHE A 34 11.74 16.95 2.89
C PHE A 34 11.59 15.45 3.17
N SER A 35 12.60 14.66 2.82
CA SER A 35 12.61 13.21 3.06
C SER A 35 12.82 12.86 4.54
N GLN A 36 13.58 13.68 5.28
CA GLN A 36 13.82 13.48 6.70
C GLN A 36 12.67 13.98 7.58
N ASP A 37 12.18 15.18 7.30
CA ASP A 37 11.04 15.78 8.00
C ASP A 37 10.22 16.64 7.04
N PRO A 38 9.13 16.11 6.45
CA PRO A 38 8.32 16.86 5.50
C PRO A 38 7.44 17.94 6.15
N TYR A 39 7.19 17.88 7.46
CA TYR A 39 6.18 18.71 8.12
C TYR A 39 6.45 20.21 8.04
N PRO A 40 7.66 20.73 8.23
CA PRO A 40 7.94 22.16 8.09
C PRO A 40 7.66 22.68 6.68
N THR A 41 8.05 21.92 5.66
CA THR A 41 7.82 22.26 4.25
C THR A 41 6.35 22.19 3.89
N LEU A 42 5.64 21.12 4.29
CA LEU A 42 4.20 20.99 4.10
C LEU A 42 3.41 22.12 4.81
N SER A 43 3.87 22.58 5.97
CA SER A 43 3.26 23.72 6.67
C SER A 43 3.40 25.03 5.87
N LYS A 44 4.55 25.24 5.25
CA LYS A 44 4.79 26.41 4.36
C LYS A 44 3.90 26.33 3.11
N LEU A 45 3.82 25.16 2.48
CA LEU A 45 2.96 24.91 1.31
C LEU A 45 1.50 25.21 1.63
N ARG A 46 0.95 24.64 2.70
CA ARG A 46 -0.46 24.88 3.09
C ARG A 46 -0.78 26.36 3.27
N LYS A 47 0.16 27.15 3.79
CA LYS A 47 -0.06 28.57 4.07
C LYS A 47 0.11 29.46 2.84
N LYS A 48 1.08 29.18 1.97
CA LYS A 48 1.51 30.10 0.92
C LYS A 48 1.10 29.66 -0.48
N ALA A 49 1.13 28.35 -0.77
CA ALA A 49 0.92 27.80 -2.09
C ALA A 49 0.35 26.38 -2.00
N PRO A 50 -0.90 26.21 -1.55
CA PRO A 50 -1.49 24.90 -1.23
C PRO A 50 -1.59 23.95 -2.43
N ILE A 51 -1.63 24.51 -3.65
CA ILE A 51 -1.55 23.77 -4.91
C ILE A 51 -0.33 24.29 -5.65
N SER A 52 0.72 23.47 -5.75
CA SER A 52 2.01 23.91 -6.30
C SER A 52 2.63 22.85 -7.19
N PHE A 53 3.27 23.28 -8.26
CA PHE A 53 4.19 22.42 -8.97
C PHE A 53 5.52 22.37 -8.21
N VAL A 54 5.97 21.16 -7.91
CA VAL A 54 7.24 20.89 -7.21
C VAL A 54 8.20 20.24 -8.18
N PRO A 55 9.16 20.99 -8.76
CA PRO A 55 10.06 20.49 -9.80
C PRO A 55 10.88 19.27 -9.37
N GLN A 56 11.31 19.23 -8.09
CA GLN A 56 12.09 18.13 -7.55
C GLN A 56 11.32 16.80 -7.50
N LEU A 57 9.98 16.87 -7.47
CA LEU A 57 9.10 15.70 -7.54
C LEU A 57 8.51 15.48 -8.93
N GLY A 58 8.65 16.45 -9.85
CA GLY A 58 8.01 16.41 -11.16
C GLY A 58 6.48 16.36 -11.10
N ALA A 59 5.86 16.90 -10.02
CA ALA A 59 4.45 16.72 -9.72
C ALA A 59 3.81 17.97 -9.14
N ILE A 60 2.48 18.07 -9.30
CA ILE A 60 1.66 19.05 -8.58
C ILE A 60 1.29 18.46 -7.22
N LEU A 61 1.68 19.16 -6.14
CA LEU A 61 1.36 18.82 -4.78
C LEU A 61 0.12 19.57 -4.31
N LEU A 62 -0.85 18.81 -3.80
CA LEU A 62 -2.00 19.34 -3.08
C LEU A 62 -1.74 19.12 -1.58
N SER A 63 -1.81 20.18 -0.78
CA SER A 63 -1.43 20.11 0.63
C SER A 63 -2.57 20.45 1.61
N LYS A 64 -3.73 20.87 1.13
CA LYS A 64 -4.93 21.08 1.94
C LYS A 64 -5.93 19.96 1.79
N HIS A 65 -6.55 19.57 2.91
CA HIS A 65 -7.56 18.52 2.96
C HIS A 65 -8.73 18.76 2.01
N GLU A 66 -9.26 20.00 1.97
CA GLU A 66 -10.41 20.33 1.14
C GLU A 66 -10.11 20.12 -0.35
N ASP A 67 -8.94 20.56 -0.80
CA ASP A 67 -8.51 20.42 -2.20
C ASP A 67 -8.35 18.94 -2.56
N ILE A 68 -7.71 18.15 -1.70
CA ILE A 68 -7.53 16.72 -1.88
C ILE A 68 -8.88 16.00 -1.94
N PHE A 69 -9.77 16.32 -0.98
CA PHE A 69 -11.10 15.69 -0.88
C PHE A 69 -11.99 15.94 -2.10
N ILE A 70 -11.88 17.12 -2.71
CA ILE A 70 -12.60 17.44 -3.95
C ILE A 70 -11.99 16.69 -5.15
N CYS A 71 -10.66 16.70 -5.24
CA CYS A 71 -9.95 16.09 -6.35
C CYS A 71 -10.12 14.55 -6.38
N GLU A 72 -9.96 13.87 -5.24
CA GLU A 72 -10.05 12.40 -5.17
C GLU A 72 -11.42 11.83 -5.56
N LYS A 73 -12.49 12.63 -5.47
CA LYS A 73 -13.84 12.23 -5.84
C LYS A 73 -14.17 12.50 -7.31
N ASN A 74 -13.37 13.28 -7.98
CA ASN A 74 -13.61 13.69 -9.35
C ASN A 74 -12.77 12.85 -10.34
N ILE A 75 -13.14 11.58 -10.51
CA ILE A 75 -12.43 10.64 -11.39
C ILE A 75 -12.46 11.04 -12.87
N SER A 76 -13.36 11.94 -13.27
CA SER A 76 -13.41 12.44 -14.66
C SER A 76 -12.25 13.40 -14.99
N VAL A 77 -11.62 13.96 -13.97
CA VAL A 77 -10.48 14.89 -14.08
C VAL A 77 -9.21 14.29 -13.44
N PHE A 78 -9.37 13.68 -12.26
CA PHE A 78 -8.27 13.11 -11.47
C PHE A 78 -8.41 11.59 -11.44
N SER A 79 -7.86 10.94 -12.46
CA SER A 79 -7.90 9.48 -12.61
C SER A 79 -6.82 8.80 -11.78
N SER A 80 -7.14 7.63 -11.21
CA SER A 80 -6.17 6.72 -10.59
C SER A 80 -5.38 5.90 -11.61
N VAL A 81 -5.80 5.91 -12.87
CA VAL A 81 -5.16 5.16 -13.95
C VAL A 81 -3.81 5.79 -14.29
N GLN A 82 -2.75 5.03 -14.06
CA GLN A 82 -1.36 5.46 -14.28
C GLN A 82 -0.59 4.38 -15.05
N PRO A 83 -0.74 4.29 -16.39
CA PRO A 83 -0.15 3.19 -17.18
C PRO A 83 1.38 3.18 -17.11
N ASN A 84 2.00 4.34 -16.96
CA ASN A 84 3.45 4.50 -16.84
C ASN A 84 3.94 4.66 -15.40
N GLY A 85 3.05 4.59 -14.41
CA GLY A 85 3.41 4.69 -12.99
C GLY A 85 4.24 3.49 -12.52
N LEU A 86 5.17 3.71 -11.58
CA LEU A 86 6.05 2.66 -11.07
C LEU A 86 5.27 1.45 -10.56
N MET A 87 4.20 1.66 -9.79
CA MET A 87 3.36 0.56 -9.29
C MET A 87 2.78 -0.28 -10.44
N THR A 88 2.24 0.34 -11.49
CA THR A 88 1.66 -0.39 -12.63
C THR A 88 2.72 -1.17 -13.39
N ARG A 89 3.89 -0.57 -13.61
CA ARG A 89 5.00 -1.21 -14.31
C ARG A 89 5.57 -2.42 -13.56
N LEU A 90 5.70 -2.32 -12.24
CA LEU A 90 6.36 -3.32 -11.40
C LEU A 90 5.40 -4.41 -10.90
N MET A 91 4.15 -4.07 -10.61
CA MET A 91 3.19 -4.99 -9.99
C MET A 91 2.00 -5.36 -10.89
N GLY A 92 1.85 -4.70 -12.05
CA GLY A 92 0.67 -4.84 -12.90
C GLY A 92 -0.46 -3.88 -12.54
N GLN A 93 -1.50 -3.84 -13.39
CA GLN A 93 -2.66 -2.96 -13.21
C GLN A 93 -3.64 -3.56 -12.20
N ASN A 94 -3.46 -3.22 -10.93
CA ASN A 94 -4.34 -3.61 -9.85
C ASN A 94 -5.55 -2.67 -9.69
N MET A 95 -6.49 -3.00 -8.79
CA MET A 95 -7.72 -2.22 -8.60
C MET A 95 -7.48 -0.76 -8.19
N MET A 96 -6.39 -0.42 -7.50
CA MET A 96 -6.06 0.98 -7.16
C MET A 96 -5.61 1.81 -8.36
N ARG A 97 -5.35 1.17 -9.49
CA ARG A 97 -4.99 1.81 -10.77
C ARG A 97 -6.12 1.70 -11.80
N LYS A 98 -7.36 1.58 -11.31
CA LYS A 98 -8.60 1.53 -12.08
C LYS A 98 -9.61 2.50 -11.51
N ASP A 99 -10.50 3.00 -12.35
CA ASP A 99 -11.59 3.89 -11.97
C ASP A 99 -12.95 3.27 -12.29
N GLY A 100 -14.01 3.87 -11.75
CA GLY A 100 -15.40 3.57 -12.12
C GLY A 100 -15.78 2.09 -11.96
N GLU A 101 -16.39 1.51 -13.01
CA GLU A 101 -16.93 0.14 -12.95
C GLU A 101 -15.85 -0.94 -12.89
N GLU A 102 -14.67 -0.73 -13.48
CA GLU A 102 -13.57 -1.69 -13.39
C GLU A 102 -13.04 -1.80 -11.97
N HIS A 103 -12.87 -0.65 -11.28
CA HIS A 103 -12.52 -0.64 -9.85
C HIS A 103 -13.58 -1.35 -9.01
N LYS A 104 -14.85 -1.01 -9.22
CA LYS A 104 -15.98 -1.60 -8.49
C LYS A 104 -16.05 -3.12 -8.66
N LYS A 105 -15.84 -3.63 -9.88
CA LYS A 105 -15.83 -5.06 -10.17
C LYS A 105 -14.81 -5.78 -9.29
N GLU A 106 -13.56 -5.36 -9.32
CA GLU A 106 -12.50 -6.01 -8.53
C GLU A 106 -12.70 -5.81 -7.03
N ARG A 107 -13.14 -4.64 -6.60
CA ARG A 107 -13.53 -4.37 -5.21
C ARG A 107 -14.62 -5.31 -4.71
N HIS A 108 -15.59 -5.64 -5.56
CA HIS A 108 -16.65 -6.60 -5.24
C HIS A 108 -16.12 -8.03 -5.09
N ILE A 109 -15.17 -8.43 -5.94
CA ILE A 109 -14.55 -9.77 -5.88
C ILE A 109 -13.82 -9.96 -4.54
N ILE A 110 -13.07 -8.96 -4.09
CA ILE A 110 -12.28 -9.08 -2.87
C ILE A 110 -13.10 -8.83 -1.59
N PHE A 111 -14.31 -8.29 -1.69
CA PHE A 111 -15.12 -7.94 -0.52
C PHE A 111 -15.34 -9.10 0.46
N PRO A 112 -15.59 -10.35 0.03
CA PRO A 112 -15.68 -11.49 0.93
C PRO A 112 -14.45 -11.67 1.80
N THR A 113 -13.24 -11.40 1.29
CA THR A 113 -11.97 -11.50 2.03
C THR A 113 -11.88 -10.45 3.15
N ILE A 114 -12.25 -9.21 2.85
CA ILE A 114 -12.01 -8.04 3.72
C ILE A 114 -13.26 -7.58 4.49
N SER A 115 -14.39 -8.28 4.36
CA SER A 115 -15.63 -7.86 5.01
C SER A 115 -15.49 -7.87 6.54
N PRO A 116 -16.18 -6.98 7.28
CA PRO A 116 -16.20 -7.01 8.75
C PRO A 116 -16.64 -8.37 9.30
N LYS A 117 -17.59 -9.02 8.64
CA LYS A 117 -18.08 -10.36 9.02
C LYS A 117 -16.96 -11.40 8.91
N THR A 118 -16.23 -11.42 7.80
CA THR A 118 -15.11 -12.36 7.60
C THR A 118 -13.97 -12.07 8.59
N THR A 119 -13.67 -10.79 8.82
CA THR A 119 -12.66 -10.39 9.80
C THR A 119 -12.96 -10.95 11.18
N GLN A 120 -14.21 -10.85 11.66
CA GLN A 120 -14.59 -11.36 12.97
C GLN A 120 -14.69 -12.88 13.04
N ASN A 121 -15.24 -13.51 12.00
CA ASN A 121 -15.61 -14.93 12.05
C ASN A 121 -14.49 -15.88 11.55
N VAL A 122 -13.57 -15.38 10.72
CA VAL A 122 -12.49 -16.19 10.11
C VAL A 122 -11.13 -15.69 10.55
N TRP A 123 -10.78 -14.44 10.20
CA TRP A 123 -9.41 -13.96 10.37
C TRP A 123 -9.00 -13.78 11.81
N LYS A 124 -9.91 -13.26 12.66
CA LYS A 124 -9.62 -12.99 14.07
C LYS A 124 -9.04 -14.21 14.80
N GLN A 125 -9.66 -15.38 14.66
CA GLN A 125 -9.19 -16.58 15.32
C GLN A 125 -7.86 -17.08 14.78
N LYS A 126 -7.65 -16.97 13.46
CA LYS A 126 -6.37 -17.32 12.81
C LYS A 126 -5.25 -16.40 13.29
N PHE A 127 -5.49 -15.10 13.33
CA PHE A 127 -4.49 -14.13 13.78
C PHE A 127 -4.11 -14.34 15.25
N ILE A 128 -5.10 -14.60 16.11
CA ILE A 128 -4.85 -14.98 17.52
C ILE A 128 -4.00 -16.24 17.60
N SER A 129 -4.32 -17.27 16.81
CA SER A 129 -3.57 -18.53 16.79
C SER A 129 -2.13 -18.34 16.31
N HIS A 130 -1.92 -17.58 15.23
CA HIS A 130 -0.57 -17.28 14.73
C HIS A 130 0.24 -16.47 15.73
N THR A 131 -0.36 -15.42 16.30
CA THR A 131 0.30 -14.59 17.31
C THR A 131 0.70 -15.42 18.54
N LYS A 132 -0.18 -16.32 18.99
CA LYS A 132 0.10 -17.20 20.11
C LYS A 132 1.29 -18.14 19.85
N LYS A 133 1.32 -18.78 18.68
CA LYS A 133 2.47 -19.63 18.28
C LYS A 133 3.78 -18.85 18.25
N ILE A 134 3.76 -17.60 17.75
CA ILE A 134 4.96 -16.75 17.73
C ILE A 134 5.40 -16.41 19.15
N LEU A 135 4.46 -16.03 20.04
CA LEU A 135 4.77 -15.76 21.44
C LEU A 135 5.29 -16.99 22.18
N ASP A 136 4.73 -18.19 21.92
CA ASP A 136 5.17 -19.44 22.51
C ASP A 136 6.62 -19.76 22.12
N ASN A 137 7.00 -19.49 20.85
CA ASN A 137 8.37 -19.65 20.37
C ASN A 137 9.36 -18.65 20.98
N LEU A 138 8.89 -17.47 21.40
CA LEU A 138 9.71 -16.45 22.07
C LEU A 138 9.77 -16.64 23.59
N SER A 139 8.96 -17.56 24.11
CA SER A 139 8.91 -17.83 25.57
C SER A 139 10.26 -18.34 26.07
N GLY A 140 10.73 -17.76 27.17
CA GLY A 140 12.02 -18.12 27.78
C GLY A 140 13.23 -17.33 27.25
N HIS A 141 13.07 -16.51 26.21
CA HIS A 141 14.12 -15.58 25.79
C HIS A 141 14.20 -14.42 26.78
N GLN A 142 15.40 -14.04 27.19
CA GLN A 142 15.63 -12.90 28.08
C GLN A 142 15.38 -11.57 27.39
N GLU A 143 15.72 -11.48 26.12
CA GLU A 143 15.53 -10.30 25.27
C GLU A 143 15.02 -10.75 23.91
N ILE A 144 14.16 -9.93 23.30
CA ILE A 144 13.63 -10.13 21.97
C ILE A 144 13.69 -8.85 21.15
N GLY A 145 13.94 -8.99 19.86
CA GLY A 145 13.82 -7.91 18.90
C GLY A 145 12.36 -7.68 18.52
N LEU A 146 11.70 -6.72 19.17
CA LEU A 146 10.25 -6.46 19.01
C LEU A 146 9.80 -6.41 17.54
N VAL A 147 10.57 -5.73 16.68
CA VAL A 147 10.22 -5.61 15.25
C VAL A 147 10.50 -6.92 14.51
N ASN A 148 11.72 -7.44 14.61
CA ASN A 148 12.16 -8.55 13.77
C ASN A 148 11.63 -9.92 14.22
N GLU A 149 11.48 -10.14 15.53
CA GLU A 149 11.13 -11.45 16.06
C GLU A 149 9.64 -11.56 16.43
N PHE A 150 8.92 -10.41 16.53
CA PHE A 150 7.50 -10.43 16.87
C PHE A 150 6.65 -9.73 15.81
N ALA A 151 6.81 -8.42 15.57
CA ALA A 151 5.88 -7.66 14.72
C ALA A 151 5.91 -8.12 13.26
N LYS A 152 7.08 -8.37 12.68
CA LYS A 152 7.21 -8.89 11.30
C LYS A 152 6.54 -10.24 11.10
N PRO A 153 6.86 -11.30 11.91
CA PRO A 153 6.20 -12.58 11.74
C PRO A 153 4.69 -12.53 11.99
N VAL A 154 4.21 -11.73 12.97
CA VAL A 154 2.76 -11.59 13.22
C VAL A 154 2.06 -10.99 12.01
N SER A 155 2.60 -9.90 11.45
CA SER A 155 2.04 -9.25 10.26
C SER A 155 2.06 -10.19 9.05
N ALA A 156 3.20 -10.85 8.79
CA ALA A 156 3.36 -11.73 7.64
C ALA A 156 2.45 -12.97 7.70
N GLU A 157 2.33 -13.64 8.84
CA GLU A 157 1.44 -14.79 8.98
C GLU A 157 -0.04 -14.43 8.81
N ALA A 158 -0.45 -13.23 9.28
CA ALA A 158 -1.77 -12.71 9.00
C ALA A 158 -1.98 -12.47 7.50
N LEU A 159 -1.02 -11.84 6.85
CA LEU A 159 -1.07 -11.52 5.42
C LEU A 159 -1.06 -12.76 4.53
N LYS A 160 -0.27 -13.80 4.88
CA LYS A 160 -0.31 -15.12 4.23
C LYS A 160 -1.72 -15.72 4.23
N SER A 161 -2.41 -15.62 5.37
CA SER A 161 -3.79 -16.09 5.48
C SER A 161 -4.75 -15.31 4.60
N ILE A 162 -4.67 -13.98 4.60
CA ILE A 162 -5.55 -13.10 3.81
C ILE A 162 -5.29 -13.29 2.30
N THR A 163 -4.03 -13.36 1.89
CA THR A 163 -3.69 -13.54 0.46
C THR A 163 -3.94 -14.96 -0.04
N GLY A 164 -3.82 -15.96 0.82
CA GLY A 164 -3.85 -17.39 0.47
C GLY A 164 -2.47 -17.96 0.13
N LEU A 165 -1.39 -17.17 0.27
CA LEU A 165 0.00 -17.61 -0.01
C LEU A 165 0.59 -18.38 1.19
N THR A 166 -0.07 -19.45 1.57
CA THR A 166 0.33 -20.29 2.72
C THR A 166 1.61 -21.08 2.48
N ASN A 167 2.03 -21.23 1.22
CA ASN A 167 3.30 -21.85 0.81
C ASN A 167 4.51 -20.91 0.96
N MET A 168 4.31 -19.65 1.28
CA MET A 168 5.39 -18.68 1.50
C MET A 168 5.84 -18.70 2.96
N THR A 169 7.12 -18.49 3.25
CA THR A 169 7.59 -18.26 4.62
C THR A 169 7.28 -16.83 5.03
N TRP A 170 7.23 -16.54 6.34
CA TRP A 170 7.03 -15.15 6.80
C TRP A 170 8.20 -14.24 6.42
N GLN A 171 9.43 -14.78 6.38
CA GLN A 171 10.62 -14.04 5.94
C GLN A 171 10.53 -13.64 4.47
N GLU A 172 10.07 -14.57 3.64
CA GLU A 172 9.87 -14.30 2.22
C GLU A 172 8.77 -13.27 1.99
N MET A 173 7.66 -13.35 2.75
CA MET A 173 6.58 -12.36 2.70
C MET A 173 7.10 -10.95 3.07
N ASP A 174 7.91 -10.82 4.12
CA ASP A 174 8.52 -9.54 4.53
C ASP A 174 9.50 -9.04 3.45
N ARG A 175 10.35 -9.91 2.90
CA ARG A 175 11.31 -9.58 1.85
C ARG A 175 10.65 -9.04 0.58
N VAL A 176 9.64 -9.76 0.08
CA VAL A 176 8.98 -9.35 -1.17
C VAL A 176 8.14 -8.09 -0.98
N SER A 177 7.53 -7.90 0.18
CA SER A 177 6.82 -6.66 0.50
C SER A 177 7.76 -5.46 0.49
N GLN A 178 8.89 -5.55 1.19
CA GLN A 178 9.87 -4.47 1.24
C GLN A 178 10.43 -4.16 -0.15
N GLY A 179 10.81 -5.19 -0.93
CA GLY A 179 11.34 -4.97 -2.27
C GLY A 179 10.35 -4.32 -3.24
N MET A 180 9.04 -4.61 -3.11
CA MET A 180 8.01 -3.90 -3.90
C MET A 180 7.86 -2.45 -3.47
N ILE A 181 7.89 -2.14 -2.17
CA ILE A 181 7.77 -0.78 -1.66
C ILE A 181 8.97 0.06 -2.14
N ASP A 182 10.18 -0.48 -1.99
CA ASP A 182 11.41 0.18 -2.48
C ASP A 182 11.33 0.46 -3.98
N GLY A 183 10.84 -0.50 -4.77
CA GLY A 183 10.63 -0.34 -6.20
C GLY A 183 9.61 0.74 -6.54
N CYS A 184 8.48 0.79 -5.83
CA CYS A 184 7.45 1.81 -6.03
C CYS A 184 7.90 3.22 -5.62
N ALA A 185 8.87 3.32 -4.71
CA ALA A 185 9.47 4.58 -4.28
C ALA A 185 10.75 4.95 -5.07
N ASN A 186 11.15 4.15 -6.05
CA ASN A 186 12.40 4.31 -6.80
C ASN A 186 12.31 5.44 -7.85
N TYR A 187 12.01 6.64 -7.41
CA TYR A 187 11.96 7.84 -8.30
C TYR A 187 13.32 8.22 -8.87
N THR A 188 14.40 7.79 -8.24
CA THR A 188 15.79 7.99 -8.71
C THR A 188 16.20 7.03 -9.82
N GLN A 189 15.35 6.07 -10.17
CA GLN A 189 15.59 5.06 -11.20
C GLN A 189 16.86 4.21 -10.95
N ASN A 190 17.13 3.90 -9.68
CA ASN A 190 18.22 3.01 -9.31
C ASN A 190 17.95 1.60 -9.83
N LYS A 191 18.80 1.10 -10.73
CA LYS A 191 18.62 -0.20 -11.38
C LYS A 191 18.69 -1.37 -10.42
N VAL A 192 19.49 -1.29 -9.36
CA VAL A 192 19.60 -2.36 -8.34
C VAL A 192 18.28 -2.51 -7.58
N VAL A 193 17.63 -1.39 -7.25
CA VAL A 193 16.31 -1.38 -6.60
C VAL A 193 15.25 -1.95 -7.54
N GLU A 194 15.27 -1.57 -8.81
CA GLU A 194 14.34 -2.08 -9.82
C GLU A 194 14.49 -3.59 -10.01
N GLU A 195 15.72 -4.09 -10.13
CA GLU A 195 16.03 -5.51 -10.28
C GLU A 195 15.58 -6.32 -9.05
N ASN A 196 15.86 -5.82 -7.84
CA ASN A 196 15.38 -6.45 -6.62
C ASN A 196 13.84 -6.51 -6.58
N CYS A 197 13.14 -5.45 -6.97
CA CYS A 197 11.69 -5.43 -7.06
C CYS A 197 11.18 -6.46 -8.08
N ASN A 198 11.80 -6.57 -9.25
CA ASN A 198 11.44 -7.56 -10.26
C ASN A 198 11.63 -9.00 -9.73
N ASN A 199 12.70 -9.27 -9.01
CA ASN A 199 12.93 -10.58 -8.36
C ASN A 199 11.84 -10.86 -7.29
N CYS A 200 11.45 -9.86 -6.51
CA CYS A 200 10.39 -9.98 -5.52
C CYS A 200 9.03 -10.28 -6.18
N THR A 201 8.68 -9.54 -7.23
CA THR A 201 7.40 -9.75 -7.95
C THR A 201 7.34 -11.09 -8.65
N ALA A 202 8.46 -11.55 -9.23
CA ALA A 202 8.56 -12.88 -9.83
C ALA A 202 8.40 -14.00 -8.79
N SER A 203 8.98 -13.84 -7.61
CA SER A 203 8.79 -14.80 -6.50
C SER A 203 7.33 -14.90 -6.08
N ILE A 204 6.62 -13.79 -5.98
CA ILE A 204 5.19 -13.78 -5.67
C ILE A 204 4.41 -14.55 -6.75
N ASP A 205 4.71 -14.31 -8.04
CA ASP A 205 4.03 -14.97 -9.14
C ASP A 205 4.20 -16.50 -9.11
N LEU A 206 5.40 -16.98 -8.78
CA LEU A 206 5.65 -18.40 -8.59
C LEU A 206 4.79 -18.98 -7.45
N HIS A 207 4.77 -18.34 -6.29
CA HIS A 207 3.95 -18.79 -5.15
C HIS A 207 2.44 -18.77 -5.46
N ILE A 208 1.96 -17.76 -6.21
CA ILE A 208 0.58 -17.71 -6.68
C ILE A 208 0.28 -18.90 -7.58
N GLN A 209 1.14 -19.17 -8.59
CA GLN A 209 0.96 -20.27 -9.52
C GLN A 209 0.90 -21.61 -8.79
N GLU A 210 1.87 -21.88 -7.92
CA GLU A 210 1.90 -23.12 -7.11
C GLU A 210 0.63 -23.28 -6.25
N ARG A 211 0.09 -22.20 -5.72
CA ARG A 211 -1.13 -22.24 -4.91
C ARG A 211 -2.39 -22.45 -5.75
N LEU A 212 -2.46 -21.85 -6.94
CA LEU A 212 -3.60 -22.05 -7.86
C LEU A 212 -3.70 -23.48 -8.38
N ASP A 213 -2.59 -24.22 -8.42
CA ASP A 213 -2.54 -25.63 -8.82
C ASP A 213 -2.96 -26.59 -7.67
N GLN A 214 -3.26 -26.06 -6.48
CA GLN A 214 -3.63 -26.80 -5.28
C GLN A 214 -5.06 -26.50 -4.82
N ASP A 215 -5.57 -27.26 -3.87
CA ASP A 215 -6.78 -26.90 -3.16
C ASP A 215 -6.55 -25.64 -2.32
N LEU A 216 -7.30 -24.60 -2.61
CA LEU A 216 -7.24 -23.32 -1.89
C LEU A 216 -7.99 -23.34 -0.56
N GLY A 217 -8.72 -24.44 -0.27
CA GLY A 217 -9.52 -24.59 0.94
C GLY A 217 -10.79 -23.71 0.93
N SER A 218 -11.47 -23.66 2.07
CA SER A 218 -12.76 -22.97 2.23
C SER A 218 -12.64 -21.51 2.69
N ASP A 219 -11.45 -21.04 3.05
CA ASP A 219 -11.27 -19.66 3.50
C ASP A 219 -11.41 -18.67 2.35
N PRO A 220 -12.06 -17.53 2.58
CA PRO A 220 -12.20 -16.51 1.55
C PRO A 220 -10.93 -15.66 1.39
N SER A 221 -9.80 -16.31 1.11
CA SER A 221 -8.55 -15.62 0.80
C SER A 221 -8.64 -14.90 -0.56
N LEU A 222 -7.73 -13.98 -0.84
CA LEU A 222 -7.71 -13.30 -2.15
C LEU A 222 -7.59 -14.32 -3.29
N LEU A 223 -6.69 -15.29 -3.18
CA LEU A 223 -6.56 -16.33 -4.20
C LEU A 223 -7.86 -17.09 -4.41
N SER A 224 -8.52 -17.52 -3.32
CA SER A 224 -9.76 -18.31 -3.45
C SER A 224 -10.90 -17.51 -4.07
N VAL A 225 -11.09 -16.23 -3.68
CA VAL A 225 -12.19 -15.43 -4.22
C VAL A 225 -11.99 -15.05 -5.69
N PHE A 226 -10.74 -14.80 -6.11
CA PHE A 226 -10.43 -14.55 -7.51
C PHE A 226 -10.54 -15.81 -8.37
N ALA A 227 -10.03 -16.96 -7.88
CA ALA A 227 -10.14 -18.24 -8.57
C ALA A 227 -11.59 -18.67 -8.77
N LEU A 228 -12.47 -18.50 -7.76
CA LEU A 228 -13.90 -18.75 -7.86
C LEU A 228 -14.62 -17.90 -8.94
N LYS A 229 -14.04 -16.76 -9.29
CA LYS A 229 -14.55 -15.88 -10.35
C LYS A 229 -13.90 -16.12 -11.71
N ASN A 230 -13.00 -17.10 -11.81
CA ASN A 230 -12.23 -17.41 -13.01
C ASN A 230 -11.52 -16.17 -13.59
N GLU A 231 -11.02 -15.30 -12.73
CA GLU A 231 -10.25 -14.13 -13.17
C GLU A 231 -8.90 -14.56 -13.74
N LYS A 232 -8.37 -13.74 -14.65
CA LYS A 232 -7.08 -14.00 -15.30
C LYS A 232 -5.94 -13.90 -14.29
N PHE A 233 -4.87 -14.66 -14.52
CA PHE A 233 -3.67 -14.67 -13.67
C PHE A 233 -3.11 -13.27 -13.42
N GLU A 234 -3.06 -12.42 -14.45
CA GLU A 234 -2.54 -11.05 -14.36
C GLU A 234 -3.37 -10.20 -13.38
N THR A 235 -4.70 -10.37 -13.37
CA THR A 235 -5.59 -9.68 -12.43
C THR A 235 -5.38 -10.17 -11.00
N ILE A 236 -5.27 -11.50 -10.83
CA ILE A 236 -5.00 -12.12 -9.53
C ILE A 236 -3.65 -11.62 -8.98
N SER A 237 -2.60 -11.79 -9.78
CA SER A 237 -1.23 -11.40 -9.43
C SER A 237 -1.13 -9.93 -9.03
N ALA A 238 -1.68 -9.01 -9.87
CA ALA A 238 -1.62 -7.58 -9.58
C ALA A 238 -2.31 -7.21 -8.25
N ASN A 239 -3.45 -7.83 -7.94
CA ASN A 239 -4.19 -7.52 -6.71
C ASN A 239 -3.60 -8.22 -5.46
N VAL A 240 -3.00 -9.40 -5.61
CA VAL A 240 -2.25 -10.06 -4.53
C VAL A 240 -0.99 -9.24 -4.20
N LYS A 241 -0.22 -8.79 -5.20
CA LYS A 241 0.93 -7.90 -5.02
C LYS A 241 0.53 -6.59 -4.34
N LEU A 242 -0.60 -6.01 -4.72
CA LEU A 242 -1.15 -4.84 -4.04
C LEU A 242 -1.40 -5.10 -2.55
N ALA A 243 -2.06 -6.23 -2.23
CA ALA A 243 -2.34 -6.57 -0.84
C ALA A 243 -1.06 -6.81 -0.02
N ILE A 244 -0.01 -7.37 -0.63
CA ILE A 244 1.28 -7.57 0.03
C ILE A 244 1.99 -6.23 0.27
N SER A 245 2.04 -5.35 -0.73
CA SER A 245 2.74 -4.06 -0.63
C SER A 245 2.14 -3.13 0.44
N GLY A 246 0.84 -3.22 0.71
CA GLY A 246 0.15 -2.41 1.72
C GLY A 246 -0.29 -3.18 2.97
N GLY A 247 0.02 -4.47 3.10
CA GLY A 247 -0.48 -5.31 4.18
C GLY A 247 0.59 -5.83 5.15
N GLN A 248 1.86 -5.62 4.86
CA GLN A 248 2.96 -6.11 5.70
C GLN A 248 3.50 -5.03 6.64
N ASN A 249 3.81 -3.86 6.12
CA ASN A 249 4.52 -2.84 6.87
C ASN A 249 3.62 -2.09 7.85
N GLU A 250 2.41 -1.73 7.45
CA GLU A 250 1.51 -0.96 8.28
C GLU A 250 1.11 -1.71 9.57
N PRO A 251 0.71 -2.99 9.54
CA PRO A 251 0.44 -3.73 10.77
C PRO A 251 1.70 -3.98 11.60
N ARG A 252 2.85 -4.27 10.98
CA ARG A 252 4.14 -4.39 11.67
C ARG A 252 4.47 -3.15 12.48
N ASP A 253 4.37 -1.98 11.84
CA ASP A 253 4.73 -0.71 12.46
C ASP A 253 3.69 -0.30 13.52
N ALA A 254 2.40 -0.60 13.28
CA ALA A 254 1.34 -0.40 14.27
C ALA A 254 1.56 -1.26 15.53
N ILE A 255 1.94 -2.53 15.37
CA ILE A 255 2.23 -3.43 16.49
C ILE A 255 3.43 -2.89 17.28
N ALA A 256 4.55 -2.65 16.60
CA ALA A 256 5.78 -2.20 17.24
C ALA A 256 5.61 -0.83 17.91
N GLY A 257 5.01 0.13 17.21
CA GLY A 257 4.77 1.48 17.70
C GLY A 257 3.80 1.50 18.90
N THR A 258 2.74 0.68 18.86
CA THR A 258 1.81 0.57 19.99
C THR A 258 2.52 0.05 21.25
N ILE A 259 3.26 -1.02 21.13
CA ILE A 259 4.00 -1.61 22.28
C ILE A 259 5.03 -0.62 22.81
N ALA A 260 5.85 -0.03 21.93
CA ALA A 260 6.84 0.96 22.33
C ALA A 260 6.21 2.16 23.05
N THR A 261 5.09 2.68 22.53
CA THR A 261 4.36 3.79 23.13
C THR A 261 3.78 3.42 24.50
N LEU A 262 3.23 2.21 24.65
CA LEU A 262 2.71 1.75 25.93
C LEU A 262 3.81 1.58 26.97
N LEU A 263 4.97 1.06 26.61
CA LEU A 263 6.14 0.93 27.50
C LEU A 263 6.65 2.31 27.96
N GLN A 264 6.57 3.32 27.11
CA GLN A 264 6.90 4.71 27.45
C GLN A 264 5.83 5.40 28.30
N ASN A 265 4.63 4.84 28.38
CA ASN A 265 3.49 5.39 29.11
C ASN A 265 2.91 4.39 30.13
N PRO A 266 3.63 4.09 31.26
CA PRO A 266 3.25 3.03 32.21
C PRO A 266 1.83 3.12 32.76
N LYS A 267 1.32 4.34 32.98
CA LYS A 267 -0.08 4.55 33.43
C LYS A 267 -1.12 4.08 32.42
N GLN A 268 -0.82 4.15 31.14
CA GLN A 268 -1.74 3.64 30.08
C GLN A 268 -1.60 2.13 29.94
N LEU A 269 -0.39 1.60 30.03
CA LEU A 269 -0.15 0.16 30.03
C LEU A 269 -0.88 -0.52 31.19
N GLU A 270 -0.80 0.02 32.39
CA GLU A 270 -1.50 -0.50 33.58
C GLU A 270 -3.04 -0.59 33.37
N LYS A 271 -3.64 0.42 32.73
CA LYS A 271 -5.08 0.39 32.41
C LYS A 271 -5.48 -0.74 31.47
N ILE A 272 -4.58 -1.13 30.54
CA ILE A 272 -4.83 -2.23 29.60
C ILE A 272 -4.68 -3.58 30.32
N LEU A 273 -3.67 -3.72 31.17
CA LEU A 273 -3.40 -4.96 31.90
C LEU A 273 -4.46 -5.29 32.98
N ARG A 274 -5.23 -4.29 33.44
CA ARG A 274 -6.32 -4.47 34.43
C ARG A 274 -7.67 -4.87 33.79
N LYS A 275 -7.78 -4.90 32.46
CA LYS A 275 -8.98 -5.36 31.72
C LYS A 275 -8.86 -6.81 31.30
#